data_b5bb282f30c9285ffffc082e3f588e72
#
_entry.id   b5bb282f30c9285ffffc082e3f588e72
#
_cell.length_a   1.000
_cell.length_b   1.000
_cell.length_c   1.000
_cell.angle_alpha   90.00
_cell.angle_beta   90.00
_cell.angle_gamma   90.00
#
_symmetry.space_group_name_H-M   'P 1'
#
loop_
_entity.id
_entity.type
_entity.pdbx_description
1 polymer ?
#
loop_
_entity_poly.entity_id
_entity_poly.type
_entity_poly.pdbx_seq_one_letter_code
_entity_poly.pdbx_strand_id
1 'polypeptide(L)'
;MHVPIKVDYGVRALIDLAMYGEDGHSVRAADTSRRAVIPQPYLAQVFHTMRKSGLVNSTRGPGGGHSLAMPADQIRLSKVVDCLDTSENLVECLDNTNFCVHCPDCAQRDVWKSVEDAVFGILDSITIDQLVEKTKAKKDLTLFKSEITLSI
;
A
#
# COMPACT_ATOMS: atom_id res chain seq x y z
N MET A 1 12.90 -11.82 -1.88
CA MET A 1 12.05 -10.71 -1.37
C MET A 1 11.04 -10.38 -2.47
N HIS A 2 9.77 -10.49 -2.18
CA HIS A 2 8.67 -10.28 -3.15
C HIS A 2 7.56 -9.51 -2.44
N VAL A 3 7.08 -8.43 -3.05
CA VAL A 3 5.92 -7.69 -2.52
C VAL A 3 4.65 -8.46 -2.89
N PRO A 4 3.84 -8.90 -1.91
CA PRO A 4 2.59 -9.61 -2.18
C PRO A 4 1.63 -8.76 -3.03
N ILE A 5 0.90 -9.40 -3.93
CA ILE A 5 -0.06 -8.71 -4.81
C ILE A 5 -1.14 -7.95 -4.02
N LYS A 6 -1.48 -8.41 -2.81
CA LYS A 6 -2.43 -7.71 -1.92
C LYS A 6 -1.90 -6.36 -1.47
N VAL A 7 -0.60 -6.26 -1.21
CA VAL A 7 0.06 -4.99 -0.84
C VAL A 7 0.03 -4.02 -2.01
N ASP A 8 0.43 -4.46 -3.23
CA ASP A 8 0.35 -3.66 -4.45
C ASP A 8 -1.08 -3.13 -4.69
N TYR A 9 -2.08 -4.00 -4.60
CA TYR A 9 -3.48 -3.60 -4.73
C TYR A 9 -3.93 -2.64 -3.61
N GLY A 10 -3.49 -2.85 -2.38
CA GLY A 10 -3.80 -1.96 -1.25
C GLY A 10 -3.26 -0.55 -1.46
N VAL A 11 -2.00 -0.44 -1.85
CA VAL A 11 -1.37 0.87 -2.13
C VAL A 11 -2.09 1.58 -3.27
N ARG A 12 -2.37 0.89 -4.39
CA ARG A 12 -3.14 1.48 -5.51
C ARG A 12 -4.53 1.94 -5.10
N ALA A 13 -5.23 1.14 -4.29
CA ALA A 13 -6.56 1.50 -3.80
C ALA A 13 -6.52 2.73 -2.88
N LEU A 14 -5.54 2.83 -1.97
CA LEU A 14 -5.40 4.00 -1.09
C LEU A 14 -5.04 5.27 -1.87
N ILE A 15 -4.18 5.17 -2.88
CA ILE A 15 -3.88 6.29 -3.78
C ILE A 15 -5.16 6.74 -4.51
N ASP A 16 -5.96 5.81 -5.02
CA ASP A 16 -7.23 6.12 -5.70
C ASP A 16 -8.22 6.80 -4.75
N LEU A 17 -8.38 6.28 -3.53
CA LEU A 17 -9.23 6.91 -2.51
C LEU A 17 -8.74 8.32 -2.13
N ALA A 18 -7.43 8.52 -2.02
CA ALA A 18 -6.87 9.84 -1.72
C ALA A 18 -7.07 10.85 -2.86
N MET A 19 -7.02 10.38 -4.12
CA MET A 19 -7.18 11.25 -5.29
C MET A 19 -8.63 11.62 -5.61
N TYR A 20 -9.59 10.75 -5.26
CA TYR A 20 -10.99 10.88 -5.69
C TYR A 20 -12.01 10.92 -4.54
N GLY A 21 -11.53 10.78 -3.30
CA GLY A 21 -12.35 10.87 -2.08
C GLY A 21 -12.18 12.19 -1.34
N GLU A 22 -12.02 13.31 -2.05
CA GLU A 22 -11.90 14.65 -1.46
C GLU A 22 -13.09 14.97 -0.55
N ASP A 23 -12.84 15.72 0.52
CA ASP A 23 -13.85 16.12 1.53
C ASP A 23 -14.55 14.96 2.26
N GLY A 24 -13.93 13.77 2.31
CA GLY A 24 -14.50 12.60 2.98
C GLY A 24 -15.60 11.90 2.19
N HIS A 25 -15.80 12.24 0.92
CA HIS A 25 -16.74 11.56 0.04
C HIS A 25 -16.33 10.11 -0.19
N SER A 26 -17.29 9.19 -0.09
CA SER A 26 -17.06 7.77 -0.35
C SER A 26 -16.90 7.49 -1.84
N VAL A 27 -15.85 6.76 -2.20
CA VAL A 27 -15.58 6.29 -3.56
C VAL A 27 -16.14 4.88 -3.73
N ARG A 28 -16.89 4.63 -4.80
CA ARG A 28 -17.45 3.29 -5.08
C ARG A 28 -16.33 2.30 -5.42
N ALA A 29 -16.40 1.09 -4.86
CA ALA A 29 -15.44 0.04 -5.14
C ALA A 29 -15.29 -0.29 -6.64
N ALA A 30 -16.39 -0.23 -7.40
CA ALA A 30 -16.37 -0.44 -8.85
C ALA A 30 -15.52 0.61 -9.59
N ASP A 31 -15.56 1.87 -9.15
CA ASP A 31 -14.78 2.95 -9.74
C ASP A 31 -13.29 2.81 -9.41
N THR A 32 -12.96 2.51 -8.16
CA THR A 32 -11.57 2.18 -7.75
C THR A 32 -11.04 0.98 -8.52
N SER A 33 -11.83 -0.11 -8.64
CA SER A 33 -11.46 -1.32 -9.39
C SER A 33 -11.07 -0.98 -10.84
N ARG A 34 -11.86 -0.14 -11.50
CA ARG A 34 -11.61 0.27 -12.89
C ARG A 34 -10.38 1.16 -13.03
N ARG A 35 -10.25 2.21 -12.18
CA ARG A 35 -9.15 3.18 -12.27
C ARG A 35 -7.80 2.59 -11.84
N ALA A 36 -7.80 1.84 -10.75
CA ALA A 36 -6.58 1.22 -10.21
C ALA A 36 -6.23 -0.11 -10.89
N VAL A 37 -7.09 -0.61 -11.81
CA VAL A 37 -6.91 -1.89 -12.52
C VAL A 37 -6.76 -3.05 -11.52
N ILE A 38 -7.71 -3.16 -10.58
CA ILE A 38 -7.74 -4.21 -9.56
C ILE A 38 -9.01 -5.04 -9.75
N PRO A 39 -8.93 -6.39 -9.87
CA PRO A 39 -10.12 -7.22 -9.96
C PRO A 39 -11.01 -7.07 -8.73
N GLN A 40 -12.32 -6.88 -8.92
CA GLN A 40 -13.27 -6.58 -7.83
C GLN A 40 -13.22 -7.56 -6.65
N PRO A 41 -13.12 -8.89 -6.85
CA PRO A 41 -13.05 -9.83 -5.73
C PRO A 41 -11.83 -9.61 -4.83
N TYR A 42 -10.67 -9.28 -5.43
CA TYR A 42 -9.46 -8.96 -4.68
C TYR A 42 -9.57 -7.62 -3.96
N LEU A 43 -10.13 -6.60 -4.63
CA LEU A 43 -10.35 -5.29 -4.02
C LEU A 43 -11.25 -5.38 -2.80
N ALA A 44 -12.31 -6.19 -2.86
CA ALA A 44 -13.20 -6.41 -1.73
C ALA A 44 -12.46 -7.01 -0.52
N GLN A 45 -11.57 -7.97 -0.74
CA GLN A 45 -10.73 -8.57 0.32
C GLN A 45 -9.75 -7.54 0.90
N VAL A 46 -9.09 -6.76 0.05
CA VAL A 46 -8.13 -5.71 0.44
C VAL A 46 -8.85 -4.64 1.28
N PHE A 47 -9.99 -4.13 0.82
CA PHE A 47 -10.77 -3.16 1.58
C PHE A 47 -11.28 -3.72 2.92
N HIS A 48 -11.69 -5.00 2.95
CA HIS A 48 -12.10 -5.64 4.19
C HIS A 48 -10.96 -5.68 5.23
N THR A 49 -9.77 -6.05 4.80
CA THR A 49 -8.58 -6.10 5.67
C THR A 49 -8.18 -4.69 6.13
N MET A 50 -8.06 -3.73 5.20
CA MET A 50 -7.69 -2.35 5.52
C MET A 50 -8.72 -1.65 6.42
N ARG A 51 -10.01 -2.00 6.30
CA ARG A 51 -11.05 -1.51 7.21
C ARG A 51 -10.85 -2.03 8.64
N LYS A 52 -10.51 -3.30 8.80
CA LYS A 52 -10.22 -3.89 10.13
C LYS A 52 -9.00 -3.23 10.80
N SER A 53 -8.02 -2.83 9.99
CA SER A 53 -6.80 -2.16 10.47
C SER A 53 -6.95 -0.63 10.61
N GLY A 54 -8.16 -0.09 10.37
CA GLY A 54 -8.44 1.33 10.54
C GLY A 54 -7.80 2.24 9.49
N LEU A 55 -7.46 1.72 8.30
CA LEU A 55 -6.94 2.51 7.18
C LEU A 55 -8.04 3.04 6.26
N VAL A 56 -9.17 2.32 6.20
CA VAL A 56 -10.29 2.62 5.31
C VAL A 56 -11.60 2.56 6.07
N ASN A 57 -12.49 3.50 5.82
CA ASN A 57 -13.89 3.48 6.22
C ASN A 57 -14.75 2.91 5.08
N SER A 58 -15.89 2.31 5.43
CA SER A 58 -16.86 1.81 4.46
C SER A 58 -18.27 2.23 4.86
N THR A 59 -18.96 2.88 3.94
CA THR A 59 -20.34 3.33 4.12
C THR A 59 -21.28 2.51 3.23
N ARG A 60 -22.38 2.01 3.79
CA ARG A 60 -23.40 1.24 3.06
C ARG A 60 -24.47 2.18 2.47
N GLY A 61 -25.14 1.70 1.44
CA GLY A 61 -26.32 2.36 0.85
C GLY A 61 -26.09 2.96 -0.53
N PRO A 62 -27.07 3.69 -1.10
CA PRO A 62 -27.02 4.20 -2.47
C PRO A 62 -25.87 5.18 -2.76
N GLY A 63 -25.41 5.92 -1.76
CA GLY A 63 -24.22 6.79 -1.82
C GLY A 63 -23.00 6.16 -1.15
N GLY A 64 -23.02 4.86 -0.88
CA GLY A 64 -21.98 4.16 -0.16
C GLY A 64 -20.72 3.92 -0.98
N GLY A 65 -19.64 3.58 -0.27
CA GLY A 65 -18.35 3.33 -0.85
C GLY A 65 -17.27 3.24 0.23
N HIS A 66 -16.07 3.60 -0.16
CA HIS A 66 -14.91 3.59 0.71
C HIS A 66 -14.24 4.97 0.75
N SER A 67 -13.68 5.33 1.89
CA SER A 67 -12.89 6.55 2.08
C SER A 67 -11.70 6.25 2.97
N LEU A 68 -10.68 7.11 2.95
CA LEU A 68 -9.60 7.00 3.91
C LEU A 68 -10.14 7.21 5.34
N ALA A 69 -9.62 6.45 6.31
CA ALA A 69 -9.99 6.58 7.71
C ALA A 69 -9.22 7.70 8.43
N MET A 70 -8.14 8.18 7.82
CA MET A 70 -7.28 9.26 8.30
C MET A 70 -6.67 10.00 7.10
N PRO A 71 -6.10 11.21 7.28
CA PRO A 71 -5.40 11.93 6.22
C PRO A 71 -4.31 11.11 5.55
N ALA A 72 -4.15 11.26 4.23
CA ALA A 72 -3.21 10.47 3.42
C ALA A 72 -1.74 10.64 3.85
N ASP A 73 -1.38 11.80 4.39
CA ASP A 73 -0.07 12.13 4.96
C ASP A 73 0.24 11.39 6.27
N GLN A 74 -0.79 10.84 6.94
CA GLN A 74 -0.66 10.02 8.15
C GLN A 74 -0.64 8.52 7.86
N ILE A 75 -0.92 8.11 6.63
CA ILE A 75 -0.88 6.70 6.22
C ILE A 75 0.50 6.39 5.66
N ARG A 76 1.35 5.76 6.48
CA ARG A 76 2.68 5.29 6.09
C ARG A 76 2.60 3.98 5.31
N LEU A 77 3.51 3.81 4.37
CA LEU A 77 3.55 2.61 3.53
C LEU A 77 3.88 1.35 4.37
N SER A 78 4.70 1.48 5.41
CA SER A 78 4.95 0.41 6.39
C SER A 78 3.64 -0.14 6.96
N LYS A 79 2.72 0.73 7.40
CA LYS A 79 1.43 0.34 7.97
C LYS A 79 0.53 -0.40 6.97
N VAL A 80 0.64 -0.07 5.68
CA VAL A 80 -0.10 -0.77 4.61
C VAL A 80 0.48 -2.16 4.39
N VAL A 81 1.81 -2.29 4.41
CA VAL A 81 2.50 -3.58 4.31
C VAL A 81 2.12 -4.47 5.48
N ASP A 82 2.30 -4.00 6.72
CA ASP A 82 1.95 -4.76 7.95
C ASP A 82 0.50 -5.23 7.95
N CYS A 83 -0.40 -4.43 7.40
CA CYS A 83 -1.83 -4.77 7.31
C CYS A 83 -2.12 -5.90 6.30
N LEU A 84 -1.42 -5.94 5.18
CA LEU A 84 -1.77 -6.76 4.02
C LEU A 84 -0.78 -7.89 3.76
N ASP A 85 0.45 -7.77 4.24
CA ASP A 85 1.45 -8.84 4.20
C ASP A 85 1.32 -9.68 5.47
N THR A 86 0.97 -10.93 5.28
CA THR A 86 0.93 -11.92 6.36
C THR A 86 2.19 -12.80 6.36
N SER A 87 3.16 -12.51 5.48
CA SER A 87 4.45 -13.18 5.53
C SER A 87 5.22 -12.68 6.75
N GLU A 88 5.67 -13.62 7.52
CA GLU A 88 6.60 -13.41 8.60
C GLU A 88 7.96 -13.00 8.00
N ASN A 89 8.86 -12.50 8.79
CA ASN A 89 10.17 -11.94 8.46
C ASN A 89 10.92 -12.61 7.29
N LEU A 90 11.96 -11.98 6.79
CA LEU A 90 12.80 -12.49 5.69
C LEU A 90 13.36 -13.90 5.96
N VAL A 91 13.60 -14.22 7.24
CA VAL A 91 14.03 -15.53 7.71
C VAL A 91 13.36 -15.85 9.05
N GLU A 92 12.86 -17.06 9.22
CA GLU A 92 12.10 -17.49 10.41
C GLU A 92 12.86 -17.32 11.73
N CYS A 93 14.19 -17.33 11.70
CA CYS A 93 15.01 -17.14 12.90
C CYS A 93 15.04 -15.70 13.42
N LEU A 94 14.48 -14.72 12.72
CA LEU A 94 14.31 -13.36 13.24
C LEU A 94 13.18 -13.30 14.27
N ASP A 95 12.09 -14.05 14.06
CA ASP A 95 10.96 -14.14 14.98
C ASP A 95 11.20 -15.13 16.10
N ASN A 96 11.79 -16.27 15.77
CA ASN A 96 11.95 -17.39 16.71
C ASN A 96 13.42 -17.80 16.85
N THR A 97 14.06 -17.33 17.92
CA THR A 97 15.46 -17.63 18.24
C THR A 97 15.71 -19.12 18.51
N ASN A 98 14.65 -19.90 18.78
CA ASN A 98 14.75 -21.35 18.99
C ASN A 98 14.60 -22.15 17.68
N PHE A 99 14.36 -21.47 16.56
CA PHE A 99 14.19 -22.11 15.24
C PHE A 99 15.46 -22.83 14.77
N CYS A 100 16.63 -22.30 15.09
CA CYS A 100 17.92 -22.82 14.64
C CYS A 100 18.94 -22.85 15.78
N VAL A 101 19.68 -23.93 15.87
CA VAL A 101 20.76 -24.11 16.89
C VAL A 101 21.88 -23.08 16.75
N HIS A 102 22.04 -22.46 15.59
CA HIS A 102 23.05 -21.44 15.32
C HIS A 102 22.60 -20.01 15.67
N CYS A 103 21.30 -19.80 16.03
CA CYS A 103 20.77 -18.46 16.32
C CYS A 103 21.57 -17.59 17.27
N PRO A 104 22.15 -18.12 18.36
CA PRO A 104 22.89 -17.30 19.32
C PRO A 104 24.13 -16.60 18.75
N ASP A 105 24.82 -17.28 17.79
CA ASP A 105 26.12 -16.81 17.27
C ASP A 105 26.12 -16.65 15.73
N CYS A 106 24.92 -16.45 15.15
CA CYS A 106 24.76 -16.43 13.68
C CYS A 106 24.98 -15.03 13.09
N ALA A 107 26.15 -14.75 12.55
CA ALA A 107 26.45 -13.49 11.86
C ALA A 107 25.51 -13.22 10.65
N GLN A 108 25.03 -14.26 9.98
CA GLN A 108 24.06 -14.13 8.88
C GLN A 108 22.72 -13.57 9.37
N ARG A 109 22.28 -13.92 10.58
CA ARG A 109 21.05 -13.40 11.19
C ARG A 109 21.10 -11.89 11.36
N ASP A 110 22.25 -11.34 11.80
CA ASP A 110 22.45 -9.90 11.98
C ASP A 110 22.37 -9.14 10.65
N VAL A 111 22.88 -9.75 9.57
CA VAL A 111 22.78 -9.19 8.21
C VAL A 111 21.32 -9.13 7.77
N TRP A 112 20.57 -10.23 7.91
CA TRP A 112 19.16 -10.25 7.51
C TRP A 112 18.29 -9.30 8.32
N LYS A 113 18.57 -9.18 9.64
CA LYS A 113 17.91 -8.18 10.47
C LYS A 113 18.19 -6.76 9.98
N SER A 114 19.42 -6.45 9.64
CA SER A 114 19.80 -5.13 9.12
C SER A 114 19.09 -4.81 7.80
N VAL A 115 18.92 -5.81 6.91
CA VAL A 115 18.17 -5.67 5.66
C VAL A 115 16.70 -5.38 5.94
N GLU A 116 16.09 -6.12 6.85
CA GLU A 116 14.68 -5.94 7.24
C GLU A 116 14.44 -4.56 7.84
N ASP A 117 15.29 -4.15 8.79
CA ASP A 117 15.23 -2.83 9.43
C ASP A 117 15.38 -1.69 8.40
N ALA A 118 16.28 -1.85 7.41
CA ALA A 118 16.47 -0.88 6.33
C ALA A 118 15.25 -0.79 5.41
N VAL A 119 14.68 -1.92 5.01
CA VAL A 119 13.45 -1.97 4.19
C VAL A 119 12.29 -1.32 4.94
N PHE A 120 12.08 -1.69 6.21
CA PHE A 120 11.03 -1.11 7.04
C PHE A 120 11.21 0.40 7.22
N GLY A 121 12.43 0.87 7.46
CA GLY A 121 12.73 2.30 7.58
C GLY A 121 12.39 3.09 6.32
N ILE A 122 12.64 2.53 5.13
CA ILE A 122 12.25 3.15 3.85
C ILE A 122 10.72 3.20 3.73
N LEU A 123 10.04 2.10 4.00
CA LEU A 123 8.57 2.04 3.92
C LEU A 123 7.91 2.99 4.93
N ASP A 124 8.47 3.13 6.12
CA ASP A 124 7.96 4.01 7.16
C ASP A 124 8.18 5.51 6.87
N SER A 125 9.15 5.83 6.04
CA SER A 125 9.42 7.21 5.61
C SER A 125 8.49 7.71 4.50
N ILE A 126 7.71 6.83 3.86
CA ILE A 126 6.86 7.14 2.70
C ILE A 126 5.40 7.14 3.12
N THR A 127 4.66 8.20 2.77
CA THR A 127 3.22 8.31 2.99
C THR A 127 2.42 8.13 1.70
N ILE A 128 1.12 7.82 1.85
CA ILE A 128 0.20 7.73 0.69
C ILE A 128 0.09 9.09 -0.02
N ASP A 129 0.09 10.19 0.70
CA ASP A 129 0.08 11.54 0.13
C ASP A 129 1.27 11.78 -0.81
N GLN A 130 2.49 11.44 -0.39
CA GLN A 130 3.68 11.53 -1.23
C GLN A 130 3.58 10.67 -2.50
N LEU A 131 2.92 9.50 -2.43
CA LEU A 131 2.67 8.67 -3.61
C LEU A 131 1.62 9.28 -4.53
N VAL A 132 0.61 9.94 -3.99
CA VAL A 132 -0.39 10.71 -4.76
C VAL A 132 0.30 11.81 -5.54
N GLU A 133 1.12 12.64 -4.90
CA GLU A 133 1.86 13.74 -5.55
C GLU A 133 2.79 13.22 -6.66
N LYS A 134 3.55 12.15 -6.39
CA LYS A 134 4.38 11.50 -7.42
C LYS A 134 3.56 10.95 -8.59
N THR A 135 2.35 10.46 -8.31
CA THR A 135 1.44 9.92 -9.35
C THR A 135 0.90 11.05 -10.24
N LYS A 136 0.49 12.18 -9.64
CA LYS A 136 0.04 13.38 -10.36
C LYS A 136 1.15 13.90 -11.28
N ALA A 137 2.35 14.12 -10.74
CA ALA A 137 3.49 14.62 -11.51
C ALA A 137 3.87 13.71 -12.70
N LYS A 138 3.78 12.37 -12.53
CA LYS A 138 4.03 11.42 -13.63
C LYS A 138 2.95 11.47 -14.71
N LYS A 139 1.68 11.64 -14.34
CA LYS A 139 0.57 11.78 -15.30
C LYS A 139 0.71 13.05 -16.13
N ASP A 140 1.02 14.17 -15.51
CA ASP A 140 1.23 15.45 -16.21
C ASP A 140 2.39 15.36 -17.22
N LEU A 141 3.49 14.73 -16.84
CA LEU A 141 4.62 14.51 -17.73
C LEU A 141 4.27 13.61 -18.93
N THR A 142 3.40 12.61 -18.72
CA THR A 142 2.96 11.70 -19.79
C THR A 142 2.04 12.41 -20.78
N LEU A 143 1.12 13.24 -20.28
CA LEU A 143 0.25 14.07 -21.13
C LEU A 143 1.07 15.05 -21.99
N PHE A 144 2.01 15.76 -21.37
CA PHE A 144 2.91 16.68 -22.10
C PHE A 144 3.70 15.99 -23.21
N LYS A 145 4.24 14.79 -22.97
CA LYS A 145 4.94 14.02 -23.99
C LYS A 145 4.02 13.58 -25.13
N SER A 146 2.77 13.19 -24.85
CA SER A 146 1.80 12.79 -25.88
C SER A 146 1.39 13.96 -26.78
N GLU A 147 1.25 15.16 -26.23
CA GLU A 147 0.94 16.38 -26.98
C GLU A 147 2.07 16.77 -27.96
N ILE A 148 3.33 16.68 -27.50
CA ILE A 148 4.50 16.94 -28.37
C ILE A 148 4.56 15.94 -29.53
N THR A 149 4.26 14.66 -29.28
CA THR A 149 4.31 13.61 -30.30
C THR A 149 3.21 13.77 -31.37
N LEU A 150 2.08 14.36 -31.02
CA LEU A 150 0.96 14.63 -31.94
C LEU A 150 1.16 15.92 -32.75
N SER A 151 2.15 16.75 -32.41
CA SER A 151 2.42 18.03 -33.04
C SER A 151 3.56 17.95 -34.09
N ILE A 152 4.08 16.76 -34.37
CA ILE A 152 5.08 16.45 -35.41
C ILE A 152 4.44 15.60 -36.49
#